data_5a97f5f1690178661cba7f51d9c811ed
#
_entry.id   5a97f5f1690178661cba7f51d9c811ed
#
_cell.length_a   1.000
_cell.length_b   1.000
_cell.length_c   1.000
_cell.angle_alpha   90.00
_cell.angle_beta   90.00
_cell.angle_gamma   90.00
#
_symmetry.space_group_name_H-M   'P 1'
#
loop_
_entity.id
_entity.type
_entity.pdbx_description
1 polymer ?
#
loop_
_entity_poly.entity_id
_entity_poly.type
_entity_poly.pdbx_seq_one_letter_code
_entity_poly.pdbx_strand_id
1 'polypeptide(L)'
;MTKLGRKGGQNIRELAFRRRVKAVTSFVTAGSIIVLPLVLAKPLDRLLRTILSGNSSQVQSTLNFLPVLYLFLILVALGLIANGAFLWKRANHADQGAKGEENIAQALSILESQGWQLEYGMRLGNGLGDLDVFCVSPQGKAFAIEVKSHRGEVITDGQELFRRMGNKKYPFEKNFISQTMKQALKIKQQKDLDFVTPILVFSTARVSIQGDKFKNVYVVEKAKLVSLLKSLQLQPKEKATKKRAKRNVRATLFTRYL
;
A
#
# COMPACT_ATOMS: atom_id res chain seq x y z
N MET A 1 1.98 12.20 27.45
CA MET A 1 2.90 11.40 26.60
C MET A 1 2.48 11.64 25.14
N THR A 2 3.18 12.54 24.45
CA THR A 2 3.01 12.82 23.02
C THR A 2 3.46 11.57 22.25
N LYS A 3 2.51 10.88 21.60
CA LYS A 3 2.86 9.81 20.64
C LYS A 3 3.76 10.45 19.59
N LEU A 4 5.05 10.04 19.54
CA LEU A 4 5.93 10.39 18.43
C LEU A 4 5.18 10.09 17.12
N GLY A 5 5.00 11.11 16.29
CA GLY A 5 4.31 11.01 15.01
C GLY A 5 4.99 9.93 14.16
N ARG A 6 4.20 9.06 13.53
CA ARG A 6 4.71 8.04 12.61
C ARG A 6 5.39 8.73 11.43
N LYS A 7 6.57 8.25 11.04
CA LYS A 7 7.22 8.70 9.81
C LYS A 7 6.51 8.12 8.59
N GLY A 8 6.43 8.87 7.50
CA GLY A 8 5.86 8.38 6.24
C GLY A 8 6.53 7.07 5.80
N GLY A 9 5.74 6.09 5.33
CA GLY A 9 6.24 4.80 4.84
C GLY A 9 6.67 3.77 5.91
N GLN A 10 6.73 4.13 7.20
CA GLN A 10 7.25 3.24 8.25
C GLN A 10 6.47 1.93 8.38
N ASN A 11 5.14 1.98 8.37
CA ASN A 11 4.28 0.80 8.47
C ASN A 11 4.51 -0.17 7.29
N ILE A 12 4.69 0.38 6.10
CA ILE A 12 4.87 -0.42 4.86
C ILE A 12 6.27 -1.05 4.85
N ARG A 13 7.30 -0.35 5.33
CA ARG A 13 8.64 -0.93 5.49
C ARG A 13 8.65 -2.11 6.44
N GLU A 14 7.99 -1.99 7.58
CA GLU A 14 7.86 -3.10 8.53
C GLU A 14 7.17 -4.31 7.90
N LEU A 15 6.09 -4.08 7.12
CA LEU A 15 5.41 -5.13 6.38
C LEU A 15 6.32 -5.78 5.32
N ALA A 16 7.11 -5.00 4.59
CA ALA A 16 8.08 -5.50 3.62
C ALA A 16 9.15 -6.35 4.30
N PHE A 17 9.70 -5.88 5.41
CA PHE A 17 10.69 -6.62 6.19
C PHE A 17 10.14 -7.97 6.67
N ARG A 18 8.95 -8.00 7.29
CA ARG A 18 8.30 -9.24 7.75
C ARG A 18 8.08 -10.23 6.60
N ARG A 19 7.72 -9.75 5.39
CA ARG A 19 7.59 -10.59 4.21
C ARG A 19 8.94 -11.15 3.73
N ARG A 20 10.01 -10.35 3.78
CA ARG A 20 11.37 -10.82 3.46
C ARG A 20 11.85 -11.90 4.42
N VAL A 21 11.66 -11.69 5.72
CA VAL A 21 12.01 -12.72 6.72
C VAL A 21 11.28 -14.03 6.40
N LYS A 22 9.96 -14.00 6.14
CA LYS A 22 9.19 -15.18 5.75
C LYS A 22 9.68 -15.81 4.44
N ALA A 23 10.10 -15.01 3.47
CA ALA A 23 10.64 -15.52 2.21
C ALA A 23 11.99 -16.24 2.44
N VAL A 24 12.88 -15.64 3.22
CA VAL A 24 14.18 -16.25 3.59
C VAL A 24 13.98 -17.54 4.34
N THR A 25 13.08 -17.58 5.33
CA THR A 25 12.77 -18.83 6.04
C THR A 25 12.24 -19.91 5.10
N SER A 26 11.37 -19.57 4.13
CA SER A 26 10.89 -20.52 3.12
C SER A 26 12.04 -21.09 2.27
N PHE A 27 12.99 -20.26 1.84
CA PHE A 27 14.15 -20.70 1.06
C PHE A 27 15.09 -21.58 1.89
N VAL A 28 15.39 -21.18 3.13
CA VAL A 28 16.26 -21.97 4.04
C VAL A 28 15.63 -23.33 4.34
N THR A 29 14.31 -23.36 4.64
CA THR A 29 13.59 -24.62 4.88
C THR A 29 13.60 -25.51 3.63
N ALA A 30 13.35 -24.96 2.45
CA ALA A 30 13.42 -25.71 1.20
C ALA A 30 14.80 -26.29 0.96
N GLY A 31 15.86 -25.50 1.16
CA GLY A 31 17.26 -25.96 1.06
C GLY A 31 17.56 -27.08 2.06
N SER A 32 17.13 -26.95 3.30
CA SER A 32 17.29 -27.99 4.32
C SER A 32 16.60 -29.29 3.94
N ILE A 33 15.38 -29.24 3.42
CA ILE A 33 14.61 -30.41 2.96
C ILE A 33 15.32 -31.13 1.82
N ILE A 34 15.99 -30.41 0.93
CA ILE A 34 16.74 -31.01 -0.19
C ILE A 34 18.07 -31.59 0.28
N VAL A 35 18.83 -30.85 1.08
CA VAL A 35 20.21 -31.19 1.44
C VAL A 35 20.28 -32.26 2.54
N LEU A 36 19.41 -32.15 3.57
CA LEU A 36 19.49 -33.03 4.73
C LEU A 36 19.35 -34.51 4.40
N PRO A 37 18.40 -34.98 3.55
CA PRO A 37 18.31 -36.38 3.15
C PRO A 37 19.57 -36.86 2.41
N LEU A 38 20.21 -36.02 1.59
CA LEU A 38 21.43 -36.36 0.88
C LEU A 38 22.61 -36.59 1.82
N VAL A 39 22.74 -35.73 2.84
CA VAL A 39 23.80 -35.84 3.86
C VAL A 39 23.56 -37.07 4.73
N LEU A 40 22.30 -37.34 5.09
CA LEU A 40 21.93 -38.45 5.98
C LEU A 40 21.80 -39.81 5.27
N ALA A 41 21.76 -39.87 3.95
CA ALA A 41 21.55 -41.09 3.19
C ALA A 41 22.52 -42.23 3.58
N LYS A 42 23.84 -41.93 3.59
CA LYS A 42 24.88 -42.93 3.98
C LYS A 42 24.81 -43.38 5.40
N PRO A 43 24.76 -42.48 6.43
CA PRO A 43 24.61 -42.90 7.83
C PRO A 43 23.30 -43.66 8.07
N LEU A 44 22.20 -43.25 7.43
CA LEU A 44 20.90 -43.94 7.54
C LEU A 44 20.95 -45.36 6.98
N ASP A 45 21.54 -45.56 5.79
CA ASP A 45 21.73 -46.89 5.19
C ASP A 45 22.55 -47.81 6.11
N ARG A 46 23.66 -47.32 6.70
CA ARG A 46 24.45 -48.06 7.65
C ARG A 46 23.65 -48.47 8.89
N LEU A 47 22.92 -47.54 9.45
CA LEU A 47 22.10 -47.73 10.66
C LEU A 47 20.99 -48.74 10.42
N LEU A 48 20.28 -48.63 9.29
CA LEU A 48 19.22 -49.58 8.88
C LEU A 48 19.79 -51.01 8.71
N ARG A 49 20.92 -51.17 8.05
CA ARG A 49 21.57 -52.48 7.88
C ARG A 49 22.00 -53.06 9.24
N THR A 50 22.44 -52.24 10.19
CA THR A 50 22.85 -52.70 11.54
C THR A 50 21.67 -53.14 12.35
N ILE A 51 20.55 -52.37 12.36
CA ILE A 51 19.35 -52.66 13.15
C ILE A 51 18.56 -53.84 12.54
N LEU A 52 18.46 -53.94 11.22
CA LEU A 52 17.66 -54.92 10.50
C LEU A 52 18.46 -56.12 10.00
N SER A 53 19.63 -56.39 10.60
CA SER A 53 20.59 -57.46 10.19
C SER A 53 20.01 -58.90 10.20
N GLY A 54 18.77 -59.09 10.75
CA GLY A 54 18.06 -60.38 10.69
C GLY A 54 16.99 -60.54 9.62
N ASN A 55 16.65 -59.49 8.86
CA ASN A 55 15.50 -59.54 7.92
C ASN A 55 15.78 -58.77 6.62
N SER A 56 16.43 -59.44 5.68
CA SER A 56 16.86 -58.86 4.41
C SER A 56 15.70 -58.33 3.51
N SER A 57 14.52 -58.94 3.60
CA SER A 57 13.33 -58.48 2.87
C SER A 57 12.77 -57.14 3.40
N GLN A 58 12.81 -56.89 4.72
CA GLN A 58 12.36 -55.65 5.29
C GLN A 58 13.32 -54.47 4.97
N VAL A 59 14.65 -54.73 4.96
CA VAL A 59 15.63 -53.72 4.54
C VAL A 59 15.38 -53.31 3.09
N GLN A 60 15.17 -54.27 2.21
CA GLN A 60 14.94 -54.00 0.80
C GLN A 60 13.67 -53.20 0.53
N SER A 61 12.54 -53.51 1.22
CA SER A 61 11.30 -52.75 1.07
C SER A 61 11.44 -51.32 1.59
N THR A 62 12.13 -51.10 2.70
CA THR A 62 12.39 -49.75 3.24
C THR A 62 13.29 -48.92 2.29
N LEU A 63 14.32 -49.52 1.75
CA LEU A 63 15.21 -48.85 0.78
C LEU A 63 14.47 -48.46 -0.50
N ASN A 64 13.53 -49.27 -0.98
CA ASN A 64 12.72 -48.98 -2.16
C ASN A 64 11.72 -47.82 -1.92
N PHE A 65 11.31 -47.56 -0.69
CA PHE A 65 10.44 -46.44 -0.35
C PHE A 65 11.16 -45.09 -0.29
N LEU A 66 12.46 -45.07 0.03
CA LEU A 66 13.21 -43.82 0.19
C LEU A 66 13.21 -42.91 -1.05
N PRO A 67 13.34 -43.40 -2.30
CA PRO A 67 13.26 -42.53 -3.49
C PRO A 67 11.91 -41.86 -3.65
N VAL A 68 10.82 -42.56 -3.33
CA VAL A 68 9.45 -42.02 -3.40
C VAL A 68 9.27 -40.91 -2.35
N LEU A 69 9.74 -41.16 -1.13
CA LEU A 69 9.73 -40.15 -0.07
C LEU A 69 10.56 -38.92 -0.48
N TYR A 70 11.74 -39.12 -1.04
CA TYR A 70 12.59 -38.04 -1.47
C TYR A 70 11.96 -37.22 -2.60
N LEU A 71 11.32 -37.87 -3.57
CA LEU A 71 10.57 -37.18 -4.62
C LEU A 71 9.45 -36.30 -4.03
N PHE A 72 8.71 -36.82 -3.04
CA PHE A 72 7.71 -36.05 -2.31
C PHE A 72 8.31 -34.82 -1.62
N LEU A 73 9.46 -34.98 -0.93
CA LEU A 73 10.16 -33.90 -0.26
C LEU A 73 10.63 -32.83 -1.27
N ILE A 74 11.08 -33.22 -2.46
CA ILE A 74 11.45 -32.30 -3.53
C ILE A 74 10.22 -31.48 -3.97
N LEU A 75 9.06 -32.09 -4.13
CA LEU A 75 7.83 -31.36 -4.49
C LEU A 75 7.44 -30.34 -3.41
N VAL A 76 7.55 -30.70 -2.13
CA VAL A 76 7.34 -29.77 -1.01
C VAL A 76 8.36 -28.62 -1.05
N ALA A 77 9.63 -28.92 -1.28
CA ALA A 77 10.67 -27.89 -1.38
C ALA A 77 10.43 -26.93 -2.54
N LEU A 78 9.99 -27.41 -3.70
CA LEU A 78 9.60 -26.58 -4.84
C LEU A 78 8.43 -25.64 -4.48
N GLY A 79 7.44 -26.15 -3.77
CA GLY A 79 6.32 -25.34 -3.25
C GLY A 79 6.80 -24.21 -2.30
N LEU A 80 7.75 -24.52 -1.41
CA LEU A 80 8.35 -23.52 -0.51
C LEU A 80 9.18 -22.47 -1.27
N ILE A 81 9.92 -22.86 -2.31
CA ILE A 81 10.66 -21.94 -3.17
C ILE A 81 9.70 -20.99 -3.88
N ALA A 82 8.62 -21.52 -4.47
CA ALA A 82 7.61 -20.70 -5.14
C ALA A 82 6.95 -19.71 -4.16
N ASN A 83 6.61 -20.17 -2.95
CA ASN A 83 6.08 -19.29 -1.90
C ASN A 83 7.09 -18.20 -1.48
N GLY A 84 8.36 -18.55 -1.29
CA GLY A 84 9.43 -17.60 -1.00
C GLY A 84 9.58 -16.54 -2.08
N ALA A 85 9.60 -16.92 -3.35
CA ALA A 85 9.66 -16.01 -4.49
C ALA A 85 8.44 -15.07 -4.55
N PHE A 86 7.24 -15.58 -4.29
CA PHE A 86 6.02 -14.79 -4.22
C PHE A 86 6.07 -13.75 -3.09
N LEU A 87 6.48 -14.15 -1.88
CA LEU A 87 6.62 -13.25 -0.74
C LEU A 87 7.69 -12.18 -0.99
N TRP A 88 8.81 -12.54 -1.62
CA TRP A 88 9.87 -11.61 -2.00
C TRP A 88 9.39 -10.55 -2.99
N LYS A 89 8.66 -10.98 -4.02
CA LYS A 89 8.03 -10.05 -4.99
C LYS A 89 7.07 -9.07 -4.28
N ARG A 90 6.23 -9.58 -3.37
CA ARG A 90 5.31 -8.73 -2.59
C ARG A 90 6.03 -7.78 -1.64
N ALA A 91 7.20 -8.17 -1.09
CA ALA A 91 8.03 -7.28 -0.28
C ALA A 91 8.60 -6.13 -1.12
N ASN A 92 9.10 -6.42 -2.32
CA ASN A 92 9.61 -5.40 -3.22
C ASN A 92 8.54 -4.37 -3.65
N HIS A 93 7.31 -4.81 -3.89
CA HIS A 93 6.19 -3.89 -4.16
C HIS A 93 5.87 -3.00 -2.94
N ALA A 94 5.89 -3.55 -1.73
CA ALA A 94 5.69 -2.78 -0.51
C ALA A 94 6.81 -1.76 -0.30
N ASP A 95 8.08 -2.12 -0.52
CA ASP A 95 9.20 -1.18 -0.44
C ASP A 95 9.08 -0.02 -1.44
N GLN A 96 8.61 -0.30 -2.65
CA GLN A 96 8.35 0.75 -3.64
C GLN A 96 7.26 1.71 -3.14
N GLY A 97 6.21 1.20 -2.49
CA GLY A 97 5.18 2.00 -1.84
C GLY A 97 5.78 2.88 -0.74
N ALA A 98 6.53 2.28 0.19
CA ALA A 98 7.17 2.99 1.30
C ALA A 98 8.09 4.12 0.82
N LYS A 99 8.93 3.85 -0.19
CA LYS A 99 9.78 4.88 -0.80
C LYS A 99 8.97 6.03 -1.41
N GLY A 100 7.80 5.72 -2.00
CA GLY A 100 6.90 6.74 -2.52
C GLY A 100 6.39 7.66 -1.42
N GLU A 101 5.92 7.11 -0.30
CA GLU A 101 5.45 7.87 0.86
C GLU A 101 6.58 8.68 1.52
N GLU A 102 7.77 8.10 1.68
CA GLU A 102 8.95 8.79 2.20
C GLU A 102 9.36 9.99 1.33
N ASN A 103 9.34 9.81 0.01
CA ASN A 103 9.65 10.87 -0.94
C ASN A 103 8.63 12.02 -0.87
N ILE A 104 7.37 11.72 -0.60
CA ILE A 104 6.34 12.75 -0.40
C ILE A 104 6.50 13.40 0.97
N ALA A 105 6.75 12.63 2.04
CA ALA A 105 7.00 13.17 3.36
C ALA A 105 8.21 14.14 3.36
N GLN A 106 9.29 13.77 2.67
CA GLN A 106 10.44 14.64 2.49
C GLN A 106 10.09 15.92 1.72
N ALA A 107 9.28 15.83 0.66
CA ALA A 107 8.85 17.03 -0.07
C ALA A 107 7.95 17.94 0.77
N LEU A 108 7.15 17.38 1.67
CA LEU A 108 6.26 18.12 2.55
C LEU A 108 6.96 18.72 3.80
N SER A 109 8.14 18.24 4.17
CA SER A 109 8.85 18.70 5.39
C SER A 109 9.09 20.21 5.42
N ILE A 110 9.27 20.84 4.26
CA ILE A 110 9.40 22.30 4.15
C ILE A 110 8.15 23.05 4.63
N LEU A 111 6.98 22.42 4.59
CA LEU A 111 5.74 23.03 5.05
C LEU A 111 5.64 23.03 6.58
N GLU A 112 6.26 22.08 7.28
CA GLU A 112 6.30 22.05 8.74
C GLU A 112 6.96 23.31 9.31
N SER A 113 8.08 23.74 8.71
CA SER A 113 8.76 25.00 9.09
C SER A 113 7.93 26.26 8.79
N GLN A 114 6.89 26.12 7.96
CA GLN A 114 5.94 27.19 7.60
C GLN A 114 4.63 27.12 8.42
N GLY A 115 4.60 26.36 9.51
CA GLY A 115 3.46 26.26 10.43
C GLY A 115 2.36 25.28 9.98
N TRP A 116 2.62 24.43 8.99
CA TRP A 116 1.69 23.36 8.64
C TRP A 116 1.79 22.21 9.65
N GLN A 117 0.64 21.61 9.96
CA GLN A 117 0.58 20.41 10.77
C GLN A 117 0.46 19.21 9.84
N LEU A 118 1.37 18.22 9.98
CA LEU A 118 1.42 17.01 9.17
C LEU A 118 1.25 15.78 10.05
N GLU A 119 0.40 14.86 9.63
CA GLU A 119 0.17 13.57 10.29
C GLU A 119 0.24 12.45 9.24
N TYR A 120 1.13 11.46 9.45
CA TYR A 120 1.41 10.39 8.50
C TYR A 120 0.80 9.05 8.95
N GLY A 121 0.32 8.25 7.99
CA GLY A 121 -0.15 6.89 8.24
C GLY A 121 -1.34 6.81 9.19
N MET A 122 -2.33 7.67 9.00
CA MET A 122 -3.51 7.76 9.87
C MET A 122 -4.49 6.62 9.59
N ARG A 123 -4.81 5.82 10.60
CA ARG A 123 -5.78 4.74 10.49
C ARG A 123 -7.21 5.25 10.39
N LEU A 124 -7.93 4.85 9.35
CA LEU A 124 -9.31 5.28 9.11
C LEU A 124 -10.36 4.28 9.60
N GLY A 125 -10.01 3.02 9.76
CA GLY A 125 -10.96 1.94 10.08
C GLY A 125 -11.90 1.61 8.92
N ASN A 126 -12.89 0.75 9.18
CA ASN A 126 -13.97 0.36 8.24
C ASN A 126 -13.47 -0.09 6.85
N GLY A 127 -12.31 -0.77 6.78
CA GLY A 127 -11.77 -1.27 5.51
C GLY A 127 -11.21 -0.22 4.56
N LEU A 128 -11.13 1.06 4.96
CA LEU A 128 -10.60 2.15 4.13
C LEU A 128 -9.06 2.21 4.11
N GLY A 129 -8.40 1.37 4.91
CA GLY A 129 -6.94 1.40 5.07
C GLY A 129 -6.46 2.61 5.88
N ASP A 130 -5.18 2.92 5.72
CA ASP A 130 -4.56 4.09 6.33
C ASP A 130 -4.57 5.23 5.28
N LEU A 131 -4.73 6.47 5.74
CA LEU A 131 -4.47 7.67 4.93
C LEU A 131 -2.97 7.97 5.01
N ASP A 132 -2.32 8.16 3.87
CA ASP A 132 -0.87 8.33 3.84
C ASP A 132 -0.43 9.64 4.50
N VAL A 133 -1.11 10.76 4.17
CA VAL A 133 -0.83 12.06 4.81
C VAL A 133 -2.12 12.82 5.04
N PHE A 134 -2.30 13.30 6.27
CA PHE A 134 -3.25 14.35 6.61
C PHE A 134 -2.48 15.62 6.94
N CYS A 135 -2.87 16.75 6.38
CA CYS A 135 -2.23 18.01 6.74
C CYS A 135 -3.23 19.17 6.90
N VAL A 136 -2.87 20.10 7.76
CA VAL A 136 -3.64 21.32 8.02
C VAL A 136 -2.73 22.53 7.81
N SER A 137 -3.17 23.46 6.98
CA SER A 137 -2.45 24.72 6.75
C SER A 137 -2.56 25.68 7.93
N PRO A 138 -1.69 26.68 8.05
CA PRO A 138 -1.80 27.76 9.06
C PRO A 138 -3.13 28.48 9.03
N GLN A 139 -3.86 28.50 7.87
CA GLN A 139 -5.18 29.10 7.72
C GLN A 139 -6.33 28.14 8.07
N GLY A 140 -6.00 26.97 8.65
CA GLY A 140 -6.96 25.97 9.08
C GLY A 140 -7.65 25.21 7.92
N LYS A 141 -7.02 25.12 6.74
CA LYS A 141 -7.51 24.26 5.66
C LYS A 141 -6.92 22.87 5.79
N ALA A 142 -7.77 21.86 5.67
CA ALA A 142 -7.42 20.46 5.83
C ALA A 142 -7.34 19.74 4.47
N PHE A 143 -6.36 18.87 4.34
CA PHE A 143 -6.09 18.10 3.14
C PHE A 143 -5.86 16.62 3.50
N ALA A 144 -6.47 15.72 2.71
CA ALA A 144 -6.24 14.29 2.77
C ALA A 144 -5.49 13.88 1.51
N ILE A 145 -4.27 13.37 1.68
CA ILE A 145 -3.36 13.07 0.58
C ILE A 145 -3.12 11.56 0.54
N GLU A 146 -3.50 10.94 -0.57
CA GLU A 146 -3.19 9.55 -0.90
C GLU A 146 -2.01 9.52 -1.86
N VAL A 147 -1.02 8.68 -1.58
CA VAL A 147 0.23 8.57 -2.34
C VAL A 147 0.23 7.30 -3.19
N LYS A 148 0.59 7.43 -4.45
CA LYS A 148 0.79 6.28 -5.36
C LYS A 148 2.18 6.33 -5.99
N SER A 149 2.90 5.20 -5.91
CA SER A 149 4.29 5.06 -6.41
C SER A 149 4.36 4.37 -7.78
N HIS A 150 3.33 4.55 -8.62
CA HIS A 150 3.34 4.04 -10.00
C HIS A 150 4.35 4.78 -10.87
N ARG A 151 4.92 4.06 -11.85
CA ARG A 151 5.80 4.62 -12.88
C ARG A 151 5.02 4.90 -14.16
N GLY A 152 5.60 5.68 -15.06
CA GLY A 152 5.02 6.04 -16.36
C GLY A 152 4.25 7.34 -16.29
N GLU A 153 3.16 7.43 -17.02
CA GLU A 153 2.35 8.62 -17.13
C GLU A 153 0.89 8.32 -16.78
N VAL A 154 0.29 9.17 -15.97
CA VAL A 154 -1.12 9.12 -15.60
C VAL A 154 -1.90 9.98 -16.55
N ILE A 155 -2.86 9.37 -17.25
CA ILE A 155 -3.74 10.00 -18.23
C ILE A 155 -5.19 9.69 -17.89
N THR A 156 -6.13 10.38 -18.54
CA THR A 156 -7.56 10.12 -18.40
C THR A 156 -8.25 10.06 -19.77
N ASP A 157 -9.34 9.32 -19.85
CA ASP A 157 -10.30 9.37 -20.96
C ASP A 157 -11.54 10.22 -20.63
N GLY A 158 -11.51 10.95 -19.52
CA GLY A 158 -12.64 11.72 -19.00
C GLY A 158 -13.51 10.92 -18.01
N GLN A 159 -13.45 9.59 -18.00
CA GLN A 159 -14.21 8.74 -17.10
C GLN A 159 -13.33 8.09 -16.02
N GLU A 160 -12.14 7.63 -16.38
CA GLU A 160 -11.22 6.94 -15.47
C GLU A 160 -9.78 7.41 -15.67
N LEU A 161 -8.94 7.09 -14.69
CA LEU A 161 -7.51 7.28 -14.78
C LEU A 161 -6.85 6.00 -15.30
N PHE A 162 -5.84 6.17 -16.13
CA PHE A 162 -5.03 5.10 -16.72
C PHE A 162 -3.55 5.39 -16.54
N ARG A 163 -2.76 4.34 -16.57
CA ARG A 163 -1.32 4.43 -16.65
C ARG A 163 -0.84 4.16 -18.08
N ARG A 164 -0.09 5.07 -18.66
CA ARG A 164 0.58 4.92 -19.95
C ARG A 164 2.04 4.58 -19.75
N MET A 165 2.53 3.54 -20.44
CA MET A 165 3.94 3.15 -20.49
C MET A 165 4.33 2.93 -21.95
N GLY A 166 5.13 3.84 -22.52
CA GLY A 166 5.34 3.92 -23.96
C GLY A 166 4.00 4.11 -24.67
N ASN A 167 3.70 3.28 -25.65
CA ASN A 167 2.46 3.33 -26.42
C ASN A 167 1.29 2.53 -25.81
N LYS A 168 1.51 1.84 -24.68
CA LYS A 168 0.48 1.00 -24.06
C LYS A 168 -0.21 1.70 -22.91
N LYS A 169 -1.55 1.57 -22.87
CA LYS A 169 -2.44 2.08 -21.82
C LYS A 169 -2.91 0.93 -20.94
N TYR A 170 -2.81 1.11 -19.63
CA TYR A 170 -3.21 0.10 -18.63
C TYR A 170 -4.19 0.72 -17.63
N PRO A 171 -5.30 0.06 -17.32
CA PRO A 171 -6.17 0.48 -16.23
C PRO A 171 -5.45 0.32 -14.88
N PHE A 172 -5.85 1.11 -13.90
CA PHE A 172 -5.46 0.86 -12.52
C PHE A 172 -6.31 -0.27 -11.92
N GLU A 173 -5.71 -1.12 -11.08
CA GLU A 173 -6.40 -2.22 -10.40
C GLU A 173 -7.52 -1.75 -9.46
N LYS A 174 -7.44 -0.50 -9.00
CA LYS A 174 -8.39 0.12 -8.07
C LYS A 174 -8.75 1.53 -8.53
N ASN A 175 -9.95 1.94 -8.23
CA ASN A 175 -10.38 3.33 -8.45
C ASN A 175 -9.81 4.24 -7.35
N PHE A 176 -8.62 4.80 -7.59
CA PHE A 176 -7.93 5.67 -6.63
C PHE A 176 -8.69 6.98 -6.35
N ILE A 177 -9.46 7.48 -7.30
CA ILE A 177 -10.31 8.67 -7.11
C ILE A 177 -11.37 8.39 -6.04
N SER A 178 -12.08 7.26 -6.17
CA SER A 178 -13.07 6.85 -5.18
C SER A 178 -12.43 6.58 -3.81
N GLN A 179 -11.25 5.95 -3.78
CA GLN A 179 -10.51 5.70 -2.55
C GLN A 179 -10.19 7.02 -1.84
N THR A 180 -9.51 7.95 -2.51
CA THR A 180 -9.09 9.24 -1.95
C THR A 180 -10.29 10.07 -1.45
N MET A 181 -11.40 10.07 -2.21
CA MET A 181 -12.63 10.75 -1.80
C MET A 181 -13.22 10.16 -0.52
N LYS A 182 -13.32 8.81 -0.43
CA LYS A 182 -13.84 8.13 0.76
C LYS A 182 -12.97 8.39 1.99
N GLN A 183 -11.65 8.41 1.84
CA GLN A 183 -10.71 8.72 2.91
C GLN A 183 -10.87 10.16 3.39
N ALA A 184 -10.97 11.14 2.47
CA ALA A 184 -11.20 12.53 2.84
C ALA A 184 -12.53 12.74 3.59
N LEU A 185 -13.61 12.07 3.14
CA LEU A 185 -14.89 12.11 3.84
C LEU A 185 -14.81 11.47 5.24
N LYS A 186 -14.05 10.38 5.39
CA LYS A 186 -13.87 9.73 6.69
C LYS A 186 -13.09 10.61 7.66
N ILE A 187 -11.99 11.23 7.22
CA ILE A 187 -11.21 12.20 8.02
C ILE A 187 -12.09 13.39 8.42
N LYS A 188 -12.86 13.93 7.49
CA LYS A 188 -13.81 15.00 7.78
C LYS A 188 -14.73 14.65 8.97
N GLN A 189 -15.26 13.42 8.99
CA GLN A 189 -16.12 12.93 10.07
C GLN A 189 -15.35 12.71 11.38
N GLN A 190 -14.15 12.07 11.30
CA GLN A 190 -13.37 11.73 12.49
C GLN A 190 -12.82 12.96 13.23
N LYS A 191 -12.50 14.03 12.51
CA LYS A 191 -11.91 15.25 13.05
C LYS A 191 -12.92 16.41 13.14
N ASP A 192 -14.19 16.16 12.87
CA ASP A 192 -15.30 17.14 12.88
C ASP A 192 -14.96 18.42 12.10
N LEU A 193 -14.47 18.23 10.86
CA LEU A 193 -14.05 19.32 10.00
C LEU A 193 -15.18 19.71 9.02
N ASP A 194 -15.28 21.01 8.69
CA ASP A 194 -16.23 21.48 7.68
C ASP A 194 -15.95 20.92 6.30
N PHE A 195 -14.66 20.87 5.94
CA PHE A 195 -14.22 20.40 4.65
C PHE A 195 -12.79 19.85 4.71
N VAL A 196 -12.54 18.78 3.94
CA VAL A 196 -11.21 18.20 3.71
C VAL A 196 -11.00 18.06 2.22
N THR A 197 -9.94 18.66 1.69
CA THR A 197 -9.60 18.60 0.26
C THR A 197 -8.93 17.27 -0.07
N PRO A 198 -9.50 16.44 -0.97
CA PRO A 198 -8.88 15.19 -1.38
C PRO A 198 -7.80 15.43 -2.43
N ILE A 199 -6.62 14.86 -2.22
CA ILE A 199 -5.48 14.95 -3.14
C ILE A 199 -4.92 13.54 -3.38
N LEU A 200 -4.79 13.16 -4.64
CA LEU A 200 -4.10 11.97 -5.10
C LEU A 200 -2.76 12.40 -5.70
N VAL A 201 -1.65 11.99 -5.08
CA VAL A 201 -0.32 12.34 -5.55
C VAL A 201 0.44 11.12 -6.07
N PHE A 202 1.08 11.27 -7.21
CA PHE A 202 1.97 10.28 -7.79
C PHE A 202 3.42 10.66 -7.50
N SER A 203 4.13 9.80 -6.72
CA SER A 203 5.50 10.07 -6.30
C SER A 203 6.53 9.86 -7.41
N THR A 204 6.19 9.11 -8.46
CA THR A 204 7.13 8.72 -9.52
C THR A 204 6.58 8.98 -10.93
N ALA A 205 5.25 8.79 -11.14
CA ALA A 205 4.65 9.01 -12.45
C ALA A 205 4.46 10.50 -12.73
N ARG A 206 4.57 10.87 -14.02
CA ARG A 206 4.12 12.16 -14.54
C ARG A 206 2.59 12.16 -14.61
N VAL A 207 1.95 13.29 -14.37
CA VAL A 207 0.50 13.45 -14.46
C VAL A 207 0.17 14.35 -15.66
N SER A 208 -0.54 13.78 -16.64
CA SER A 208 -0.99 14.47 -17.88
C SER A 208 -2.50 14.36 -17.98
N ILE A 209 -3.18 15.12 -17.15
CA ILE A 209 -4.64 15.31 -17.19
C ILE A 209 -4.93 16.78 -17.48
N GLN A 210 -6.11 17.08 -18.01
CA GLN A 210 -6.53 18.44 -18.24
C GLN A 210 -6.84 19.15 -16.91
N GLY A 211 -6.01 20.09 -16.51
CA GLY A 211 -6.03 20.74 -15.20
C GLY A 211 -5.49 19.84 -14.09
N ASP A 212 -5.57 20.30 -12.84
CA ASP A 212 -5.07 19.57 -11.66
C ASP A 212 -6.19 18.83 -10.91
N LYS A 213 -7.43 18.82 -11.43
CA LYS A 213 -8.61 18.25 -10.74
C LYS A 213 -9.36 17.28 -11.62
N PHE A 214 -9.62 16.08 -11.09
CA PHE A 214 -10.42 15.05 -11.74
C PHE A 214 -11.50 14.53 -10.77
N LYS A 215 -12.77 14.60 -11.15
CA LYS A 215 -13.92 14.17 -10.31
C LYS A 215 -13.84 14.68 -8.86
N ASN A 216 -13.55 15.98 -8.67
CA ASN A 216 -13.41 16.64 -7.36
C ASN A 216 -12.22 16.20 -6.50
N VAL A 217 -11.26 15.43 -7.03
CA VAL A 217 -9.99 15.08 -6.42
C VAL A 217 -8.88 15.79 -7.17
N TYR A 218 -7.96 16.43 -6.47
CA TYR A 218 -6.75 16.94 -7.09
C TYR A 218 -5.83 15.76 -7.40
N VAL A 219 -5.31 15.71 -8.63
CA VAL A 219 -4.44 14.62 -9.11
C VAL A 219 -3.15 15.25 -9.62
N VAL A 220 -2.06 15.06 -8.90
CA VAL A 220 -0.80 15.75 -9.17
C VAL A 220 0.42 14.85 -9.05
N GLU A 221 1.50 15.24 -9.70
CA GLU A 221 2.83 14.66 -9.48
C GLU A 221 3.52 15.29 -8.27
N LYS A 222 4.50 14.60 -7.69
CA LYS A 222 5.27 15.07 -6.52
C LYS A 222 5.78 16.50 -6.68
N ALA A 223 6.32 16.83 -7.85
CA ALA A 223 6.92 18.16 -8.10
C ALA A 223 5.92 19.31 -7.94
N LYS A 224 4.64 19.10 -8.19
CA LYS A 224 3.59 20.11 -8.09
C LYS A 224 2.86 20.13 -6.74
N LEU A 225 3.08 19.14 -5.86
CA LEU A 225 2.31 18.99 -4.62
C LEU A 225 2.42 20.18 -3.69
N VAL A 226 3.64 20.64 -3.40
CA VAL A 226 3.87 21.76 -2.46
C VAL A 226 3.30 23.06 -3.00
N SER A 227 3.49 23.36 -4.29
CA SER A 227 2.93 24.56 -4.93
C SER A 227 1.39 24.52 -4.96
N LEU A 228 0.79 23.36 -5.23
CA LEU A 228 -0.65 23.17 -5.13
C LEU A 228 -1.17 23.45 -3.72
N LEU A 229 -0.58 22.88 -2.68
CA LEU A 229 -0.99 23.07 -1.30
C LEU A 229 -0.93 24.56 -0.91
N LYS A 230 0.16 25.25 -1.30
CA LYS A 230 0.33 26.69 -1.07
C LYS A 230 -0.71 27.53 -1.82
N SER A 231 -1.03 27.19 -3.06
CA SER A 231 -2.08 27.89 -3.80
C SER A 231 -3.47 27.67 -3.20
N LEU A 232 -3.78 26.43 -2.80
CA LEU A 232 -5.06 26.09 -2.21
C LEU A 232 -5.28 26.73 -0.83
N GLN A 233 -4.22 26.92 -0.03
CA GLN A 233 -4.35 27.60 1.27
C GLN A 233 -4.82 29.05 1.12
N LEU A 234 -4.47 29.74 0.03
CA LEU A 234 -4.82 31.13 -0.24
C LEU A 234 -6.22 31.32 -0.81
N GLN A 235 -6.82 30.28 -1.39
CA GLN A 235 -8.18 30.37 -1.94
C GLN A 235 -9.18 30.63 -0.82
N PRO A 236 -10.25 31.43 -1.02
CA PRO A 236 -11.31 31.56 -0.03
C PRO A 236 -11.87 30.19 0.34
N LYS A 237 -12.22 29.96 1.63
CA LYS A 237 -12.90 28.71 2.02
C LYS A 237 -14.11 28.57 1.12
N GLU A 238 -14.17 27.49 0.34
CA GLU A 238 -15.33 27.17 -0.49
C GLU A 238 -16.52 27.06 0.48
N LYS A 239 -17.32 28.13 0.55
CA LYS A 239 -18.43 28.22 1.51
C LYS A 239 -19.33 27.03 1.23
N ALA A 240 -19.76 26.34 2.27
CA ALA A 240 -20.88 25.41 2.30
C ALA A 240 -22.21 26.12 1.92
N THR A 241 -22.18 27.01 0.95
CA THR A 241 -23.20 27.98 0.57
C THR A 241 -24.39 27.33 -0.13
N LYS A 242 -24.23 26.14 -0.72
CA LYS A 242 -25.36 25.48 -1.40
C LYS A 242 -26.34 24.76 -0.48
N LYS A 243 -25.94 24.33 0.71
CA LYS A 243 -26.85 23.65 1.66
C LYS A 243 -27.61 24.64 2.55
N ARG A 244 -27.02 25.77 2.89
CA ARG A 244 -27.69 26.84 3.67
C ARG A 244 -28.72 27.61 2.81
N ALA A 245 -28.39 27.87 1.53
CA ALA A 245 -29.32 28.49 0.59
C ALA A 245 -30.60 27.63 0.38
N LYS A 246 -30.44 26.30 0.16
CA LYS A 246 -31.58 25.39 0.04
C LYS A 246 -32.39 25.24 1.33
N ARG A 247 -31.79 25.35 2.51
CA ARG A 247 -32.51 25.33 3.80
C ARG A 247 -33.25 26.63 4.03
N ASN A 248 -32.67 27.78 3.69
CA ASN A 248 -33.35 29.09 3.83
C ASN A 248 -34.48 29.26 2.82
N VAL A 249 -34.33 28.80 1.58
CA VAL A 249 -35.42 28.82 0.57
C VAL A 249 -36.58 27.90 1.01
N ARG A 250 -36.32 26.73 1.62
CA ARG A 250 -37.38 25.87 2.17
C ARG A 250 -38.05 26.47 3.39
N ALA A 251 -37.29 27.13 4.26
CA ALA A 251 -37.90 27.83 5.45
C ALA A 251 -38.76 29.02 5.03
N THR A 252 -38.34 29.78 3.99
CA THR A 252 -39.09 30.96 3.51
C THR A 252 -40.35 30.55 2.73
N LEU A 253 -40.39 29.39 2.09
CA LEU A 253 -41.58 28.87 1.43
C LEU A 253 -42.61 28.33 2.42
N PHE A 254 -42.17 27.79 3.59
CA PHE A 254 -43.13 27.32 4.64
C PHE A 254 -43.80 28.45 5.41
N THR A 255 -43.17 29.61 5.52
CA THR A 255 -43.76 30.79 6.21
C THR A 255 -44.68 31.63 5.31
N ARG A 256 -44.87 31.28 4.05
CA ARG A 256 -45.75 32.03 3.12
C ARG A 256 -47.09 31.33 2.86
N TYR A 257 -47.34 30.19 3.49
CA TYR A 257 -48.56 29.37 3.39
C TYR A 257 -49.18 29.05 4.76
N LEU A 258 -48.86 29.80 5.80
CA LEU A 258 -49.60 29.94 7.06
C LEU A 258 -50.06 31.39 7.21
#